data_329071e6e9bc90794b1054b81c35f0f8
#
_entry.id   329071e6e9bc90794b1054b81c35f0f8
#
_cell.length_a   1.000
_cell.length_b   1.000
_cell.length_c   1.000
_cell.angle_alpha   90.00
_cell.angle_beta   90.00
_cell.angle_gamma   90.00
#
_symmetry.space_group_name_H-M   'P 1'
#
loop_
_entity.id
_entity.type
_entity.pdbx_description
1 polymer ?
#
loop_
_entity_poly.entity_id
_entity_poly.type
_entity_poly.pdbx_seq_one_letter_code
_entity_poly.pdbx_strand_id
1 'polypeptide(L)'
;MSELQTKHKQIYGNDAKLISDDGWCEVWKYENDNGEAVITSYSVFPGVSLAYNDVHLPSGQIERTVSDTILEINHCREGRMECELRDEFFYLAPGDFSIARKKTTGRSSYFPLSHYHGITILIDTEHAEKCLSCLLADVEVAPDELSKKFCGEDGCYIARSKPYIAHIFSELYSVPESIKKGYFKVKILELLLYLSGMEPENETAEIKAYSQSQTELAKSVCKYLTEHMDDRITLAQISDI
;
A
#
# COMPACT_ATOMS: atom_id res chain seq x y z
N MET A 1 -8.43 14.01 -19.35
CA MET A 1 -8.26 13.31 -18.06
C MET A 1 -9.10 14.06 -17.02
N SER A 2 -9.90 13.37 -16.21
CA SER A 2 -10.60 13.98 -15.10
C SER A 2 -9.62 14.39 -14.00
N GLU A 3 -10.04 15.25 -13.06
CA GLU A 3 -9.21 15.62 -11.90
C GLU A 3 -8.82 14.39 -11.07
N LEU A 4 -9.74 13.44 -10.89
CA LEU A 4 -9.50 12.17 -10.21
C LEU A 4 -8.44 11.32 -10.93
N GLN A 5 -8.52 11.20 -12.26
CA GLN A 5 -7.51 10.48 -13.06
C GLN A 5 -6.13 11.13 -12.96
N THR A 6 -6.07 12.46 -12.88
CA THR A 6 -4.81 13.17 -12.68
C THR A 6 -4.21 12.84 -11.30
N LYS A 7 -5.03 12.81 -10.25
CA LYS A 7 -4.61 12.38 -8.91
C LYS A 7 -4.17 10.91 -8.88
N HIS A 8 -4.94 10.00 -9.50
CA HIS A 8 -4.56 8.59 -9.59
C HIS A 8 -3.24 8.39 -10.33
N LYS A 9 -3.00 9.11 -11.44
CA LYS A 9 -1.71 9.08 -12.14
C LYS A 9 -0.56 9.53 -11.25
N GLN A 10 -0.74 10.57 -10.45
CA GLN A 10 0.27 11.03 -9.49
C GLN A 10 0.55 9.99 -8.40
N ILE A 11 -0.47 9.26 -7.96
CA ILE A 11 -0.37 8.22 -6.93
C ILE A 11 0.29 6.95 -7.48
N TYR A 12 -0.09 6.52 -8.69
CA TYR A 12 0.40 5.26 -9.31
C TYR A 12 1.71 5.44 -10.06
N GLY A 13 2.16 6.67 -10.26
CA GLY A 13 3.43 7.03 -10.89
C GLY A 13 3.24 7.80 -12.19
N ASN A 14 4.15 8.74 -12.45
CA ASN A 14 4.10 9.61 -13.61
C ASN A 14 4.16 8.84 -14.94
N ASP A 15 4.82 7.68 -14.95
CA ASP A 15 4.98 6.82 -16.12
C ASP A 15 3.87 5.77 -16.26
N ALA A 16 2.95 5.67 -15.27
CA ALA A 16 1.81 4.78 -15.37
C ALA A 16 0.86 5.22 -16.50
N LYS A 17 0.43 4.25 -17.30
CA LYS A 17 -0.49 4.42 -18.42
C LYS A 17 -1.87 3.91 -18.04
N LEU A 18 -2.90 4.71 -18.27
CA LEU A 18 -4.29 4.27 -18.14
C LEU A 18 -4.62 3.36 -19.35
N ILE A 19 -4.96 2.10 -19.07
CA ILE A 19 -5.27 1.08 -20.07
C ILE A 19 -6.78 1.03 -20.34
N SER A 20 -7.59 1.12 -19.30
CA SER A 20 -9.04 1.15 -19.40
C SER A 20 -9.67 1.95 -18.28
N ASP A 21 -10.84 2.53 -18.55
CA ASP A 21 -11.68 3.25 -17.61
C ASP A 21 -13.13 3.09 -18.03
N ASP A 22 -13.99 2.59 -17.14
CA ASP A 22 -15.44 2.49 -17.33
C ASP A 22 -16.24 3.44 -16.42
N GLY A 23 -15.55 4.38 -15.77
CA GLY A 23 -16.10 5.35 -14.82
C GLY A 23 -16.25 4.82 -13.40
N TRP A 24 -16.08 3.50 -13.16
CA TRP A 24 -16.05 2.87 -11.85
C TRP A 24 -14.73 2.12 -11.59
N CYS A 25 -14.18 1.51 -12.63
CA CYS A 25 -12.94 0.74 -12.61
C CYS A 25 -11.93 1.35 -13.58
N GLU A 26 -10.75 1.64 -13.09
CA GLU A 26 -9.60 2.08 -13.87
C GLU A 26 -8.52 1.00 -13.81
N VAL A 27 -7.89 0.69 -14.94
CA VAL A 27 -6.72 -0.19 -15.01
C VAL A 27 -5.53 0.62 -15.45
N TRP A 28 -4.52 0.66 -14.62
CA TRP A 28 -3.26 1.34 -14.84
C TRP A 28 -2.14 0.32 -15.04
N LYS A 29 -1.26 0.57 -15.98
CA LYS A 29 -0.07 -0.26 -16.22
C LYS A 29 1.19 0.60 -16.16
N TYR A 30 2.18 0.10 -15.42
CA TYR A 30 3.56 0.54 -15.44
C TYR A 30 4.42 -0.57 -16.00
N GLU A 31 5.38 -0.26 -16.88
CA GLU A 31 6.24 -1.24 -17.53
C GLU A 31 7.62 -0.64 -17.78
N ASN A 32 8.67 -1.39 -17.50
CA ASN A 32 10.05 -1.06 -17.81
C ASN A 32 10.81 -2.33 -18.20
N ASP A 33 12.13 -2.20 -18.47
CA ASP A 33 12.99 -3.32 -18.89
C ASP A 33 13.10 -4.43 -17.82
N ASN A 34 12.72 -4.16 -16.56
CA ASN A 34 12.84 -5.11 -15.44
C ASN A 34 11.52 -5.79 -15.08
N GLY A 35 10.40 -5.39 -15.69
CA GLY A 35 9.10 -5.98 -15.44
C GLY A 35 7.93 -5.03 -15.56
N GLU A 36 6.81 -5.41 -14.98
CA GLU A 36 5.57 -4.66 -15.07
C GLU A 36 4.80 -4.62 -13.74
N ALA A 37 3.93 -3.63 -13.61
CA ALA A 37 2.93 -3.56 -12.55
C ALA A 37 1.57 -3.20 -13.16
N VAL A 38 0.52 -3.90 -12.73
CA VAL A 38 -0.86 -3.61 -13.08
C VAL A 38 -1.62 -3.23 -11.82
N ILE A 39 -2.31 -2.10 -11.86
CA ILE A 39 -3.12 -1.59 -10.76
C ILE A 39 -4.55 -1.48 -11.25
N THR A 40 -5.45 -2.25 -10.62
CA THR A 40 -6.89 -2.20 -10.90
C THR A 40 -7.59 -1.45 -9.77
N SER A 41 -8.02 -0.23 -10.04
CA SER A 41 -8.59 0.71 -9.06
C SER A 41 -10.08 0.88 -9.24
N TYR A 42 -10.84 0.81 -8.16
CA TYR A 42 -12.28 0.97 -8.12
C TYR A 42 -12.67 2.19 -7.29
N SER A 43 -13.51 3.06 -7.83
CA SER A 43 -14.10 4.19 -7.10
C SER A 43 -15.23 3.70 -6.20
N VAL A 44 -15.02 3.67 -4.87
CA VAL A 44 -15.96 3.06 -3.91
C VAL A 44 -16.91 4.11 -3.32
N PHE A 45 -16.37 5.22 -2.83
CA PHE A 45 -17.10 6.41 -2.37
C PHE A 45 -16.45 7.66 -2.97
N PRO A 46 -17.11 8.82 -2.93
CA PRO A 46 -16.42 10.08 -3.22
C PRO A 46 -15.14 10.19 -2.39
N GLY A 47 -14.01 10.44 -3.05
CA GLY A 47 -12.69 10.51 -2.39
C GLY A 47 -12.14 9.19 -1.84
N VAL A 48 -12.81 8.03 -2.07
CA VAL A 48 -12.33 6.72 -1.59
C VAL A 48 -12.23 5.74 -2.75
N SER A 49 -11.05 5.17 -2.96
CA SER A 49 -10.82 4.10 -3.93
C SER A 49 -10.17 2.86 -3.30
N LEU A 50 -10.42 1.71 -3.92
CA LEU A 50 -9.82 0.43 -3.59
C LEU A 50 -9.05 -0.07 -4.81
N ALA A 51 -7.77 -0.36 -4.68
CA ALA A 51 -6.92 -0.84 -5.75
C ALA A 51 -6.31 -2.20 -5.43
N TYR A 52 -6.34 -3.09 -6.43
CA TYR A 52 -5.53 -4.31 -6.44
C TYR A 52 -4.22 -4.01 -7.13
N ASN A 53 -3.13 -4.37 -6.48
CA ASN A 53 -1.78 -4.22 -7.02
C ASN A 53 -1.26 -5.60 -7.42
N ASP A 54 -0.82 -5.71 -8.65
CA ASP A 54 -0.15 -6.87 -9.22
C ASP A 54 1.19 -6.39 -9.77
N VAL A 55 2.27 -6.69 -9.04
CA VAL A 55 3.60 -6.13 -9.30
C VAL A 55 4.60 -7.25 -9.52
N HIS A 56 5.25 -7.23 -10.68
CA HIS A 56 6.29 -8.15 -11.11
C HIS A 56 7.53 -7.39 -11.56
N LEU A 57 8.13 -6.64 -10.62
CA LEU A 57 9.38 -5.90 -10.83
C LEU A 57 10.10 -5.67 -9.50
N PRO A 58 11.46 -5.64 -9.48
CA PRO A 58 12.23 -5.49 -8.24
C PRO A 58 12.12 -4.10 -7.62
N SER A 59 12.05 -3.08 -8.47
CA SER A 59 11.86 -1.69 -8.06
C SER A 59 11.15 -0.94 -9.16
N GLY A 60 10.12 -0.17 -8.78
CA GLY A 60 9.55 0.82 -9.66
C GLY A 60 10.17 2.17 -9.30
N GLN A 61 10.82 2.84 -10.23
CA GLN A 61 11.01 4.28 -10.15
C GLN A 61 9.64 4.94 -10.38
N ILE A 62 8.71 4.63 -9.50
CA ILE A 62 7.41 5.25 -9.51
C ILE A 62 7.60 6.57 -8.77
N GLU A 63 8.02 7.60 -9.50
CA GLU A 63 7.96 8.96 -8.99
C GLU A 63 6.51 9.30 -8.71
N ARG A 64 6.15 9.19 -7.45
CA ARG A 64 4.81 9.53 -6.97
C ARG A 64 4.82 10.97 -6.48
N THR A 65 3.97 11.79 -7.04
CA THR A 65 3.64 13.09 -6.48
C THR A 65 2.46 12.89 -5.54
N VAL A 66 2.68 12.88 -4.24
CA VAL A 66 1.62 12.57 -3.27
C VAL A 66 1.25 13.81 -2.49
N SER A 67 -0.05 14.05 -2.36
CA SER A 67 -0.63 15.03 -1.45
C SER A 67 -0.65 14.48 -0.02
N ASP A 68 -0.36 15.30 0.98
CA ASP A 68 -0.50 14.99 2.40
C ASP A 68 -1.96 14.81 2.84
N THR A 69 -2.90 15.05 1.95
CA THR A 69 -4.35 14.80 2.14
C THR A 69 -4.74 13.33 1.89
N ILE A 70 -3.83 12.50 1.36
CA ILE A 70 -4.11 11.09 1.08
C ILE A 70 -3.73 10.20 2.25
N LEU A 71 -4.73 9.55 2.84
CA LEU A 71 -4.55 8.42 3.73
C LEU A 71 -4.53 7.13 2.91
N GLU A 72 -3.45 6.37 3.02
CA GLU A 72 -3.24 5.11 2.31
C GLU A 72 -3.24 3.94 3.31
N ILE A 73 -4.08 2.94 3.06
CA ILE A 73 -4.10 1.68 3.81
C ILE A 73 -3.67 0.58 2.86
N ASN A 74 -2.52 -0.04 3.11
CA ASN A 74 -2.00 -1.15 2.32
C ASN A 74 -2.12 -2.46 3.08
N HIS A 75 -2.47 -3.53 2.39
CA HIS A 75 -2.42 -4.90 2.89
C HIS A 75 -1.62 -5.77 1.92
N CYS A 76 -0.62 -6.46 2.43
CA CYS A 76 0.18 -7.40 1.67
C CYS A 76 -0.47 -8.79 1.68
N ARG A 77 -0.79 -9.32 0.50
CA ARG A 77 -1.26 -10.69 0.32
C ARG A 77 -0.10 -11.64 0.03
N GLU A 78 0.77 -11.25 -0.90
CA GLU A 78 1.89 -12.06 -1.37
C GLU A 78 3.09 -11.17 -1.67
N GLY A 79 4.29 -11.71 -1.55
CA GLY A 79 5.51 -10.98 -1.82
C GLY A 79 5.96 -10.09 -0.65
N ARG A 80 6.64 -9.00 -0.97
CA ARG A 80 7.10 -8.01 0.01
C ARG A 80 7.16 -6.62 -0.59
N MET A 81 6.84 -5.61 0.23
CA MET A 81 6.99 -4.20 -0.11
C MET A 81 7.78 -3.49 0.99
N GLU A 82 8.79 -2.73 0.58
CA GLU A 82 9.56 -1.86 1.49
C GLU A 82 8.76 -0.60 1.82
N CYS A 83 8.70 -0.27 3.10
CA CYS A 83 8.16 0.97 3.63
C CYS A 83 9.25 1.70 4.40
N GLU A 84 9.37 3.00 4.22
CA GLU A 84 10.31 3.83 4.93
C GLU A 84 9.59 4.78 5.87
N LEU A 85 10.10 4.88 7.11
CA LEU A 85 9.58 5.72 8.17
C LEU A 85 10.74 6.23 9.02
N ARG A 86 10.96 7.57 9.11
CA ARG A 86 12.00 8.22 9.93
C ARG A 86 13.41 7.64 9.71
N ASP A 87 13.82 7.46 8.45
CA ASP A 87 15.10 6.85 8.09
C ASP A 87 15.29 5.39 8.56
N GLU A 88 14.20 4.75 8.99
CA GLU A 88 14.11 3.31 9.23
C GLU A 88 13.28 2.63 8.14
N PHE A 89 13.62 1.40 7.84
CA PHE A 89 13.00 0.60 6.81
C PHE A 89 12.23 -0.58 7.41
N PHE A 90 11.01 -0.75 6.95
CA PHE A 90 10.12 -1.84 7.32
C PHE A 90 9.70 -2.60 6.06
N TYR A 91 9.41 -3.86 6.20
CA TYR A 91 8.94 -4.68 5.09
C TYR A 91 7.58 -5.25 5.40
N LEU A 92 6.58 -4.88 4.61
CA LEU A 92 5.28 -5.54 4.63
C LEU A 92 5.43 -6.94 4.05
N ALA A 93 5.13 -7.95 4.85
CA ALA A 93 5.07 -9.36 4.49
C ALA A 93 3.60 -9.82 4.36
N PRO A 94 3.33 -11.00 3.80
CA PRO A 94 1.97 -11.53 3.73
C PRO A 94 1.25 -11.52 5.08
N GLY A 95 0.08 -10.87 5.12
CA GLY A 95 -0.73 -10.66 6.30
C GLY A 95 -0.41 -9.40 7.10
N ASP A 96 0.59 -8.61 6.71
CA ASP A 96 0.83 -7.29 7.28
C ASP A 96 0.00 -6.21 6.59
N PHE A 97 -0.30 -5.14 7.32
CA PHE A 97 -0.90 -3.94 6.75
C PHE A 97 -0.20 -2.68 7.27
N SER A 98 -0.30 -1.62 6.50
CA SER A 98 0.18 -0.29 6.88
C SER A 98 -0.90 0.76 6.69
N ILE A 99 -0.87 1.79 7.51
CA ILE A 99 -1.67 3.01 7.37
C ILE A 99 -0.69 4.16 7.33
N ALA A 100 -0.69 4.93 6.24
CA ALA A 100 0.27 6.02 6.05
C ALA A 100 -0.41 7.25 5.48
N ARG A 101 0.05 8.43 5.96
CA ARG A 101 -0.18 9.71 5.29
C ARG A 101 1.06 10.03 4.49
N LYS A 102 0.92 10.13 3.18
CA LYS A 102 2.06 10.41 2.32
C LYS A 102 2.44 11.88 2.38
N LYS A 103 3.55 12.17 3.06
CA LYS A 103 4.16 13.52 3.10
C LYS A 103 5.33 13.69 2.12
N THR A 104 5.71 12.68 1.34
CA THR A 104 7.02 12.70 0.68
C THR A 104 6.92 12.44 -0.82
N THR A 105 7.50 13.34 -1.56
CA THR A 105 7.76 13.26 -2.99
C THR A 105 8.96 12.36 -3.29
N GLY A 106 8.89 11.60 -4.38
CA GLY A 106 10.08 11.15 -5.08
C GLY A 106 10.72 9.85 -4.62
N ARG A 107 10.05 8.99 -3.84
CA ARG A 107 10.64 7.70 -3.46
C ARG A 107 10.10 6.57 -4.32
N SER A 108 11.04 5.77 -4.87
CA SER A 108 10.71 4.56 -5.61
C SER A 108 10.16 3.49 -4.66
N SER A 109 9.11 2.79 -5.09
CA SER A 109 8.67 1.57 -4.41
C SER A 109 9.69 0.46 -4.66
N TYR A 110 10.11 -0.25 -3.62
CA TYR A 110 11.03 -1.38 -3.72
C TYR A 110 10.33 -2.67 -3.29
N PHE A 111 10.48 -3.71 -4.14
CA PHE A 111 9.87 -5.02 -3.95
C PHE A 111 10.98 -6.07 -3.93
N PRO A 112 11.50 -6.45 -2.75
CA PRO A 112 12.70 -7.29 -2.63
C PRO A 112 12.63 -8.64 -3.33
N LEU A 113 11.43 -9.17 -3.50
CA LEU A 113 11.19 -10.46 -4.16
C LEU A 113 10.79 -10.32 -5.63
N SER A 114 10.86 -9.10 -6.20
CA SER A 114 10.36 -8.79 -7.55
C SER A 114 8.90 -9.22 -7.78
N HIS A 115 8.15 -9.35 -6.70
CA HIS A 115 6.78 -9.84 -6.68
C HIS A 115 6.03 -9.24 -5.48
N TYR A 116 4.89 -8.62 -5.75
CA TYR A 116 3.99 -8.11 -4.72
C TYR A 116 2.54 -8.11 -5.20
N HIS A 117 1.69 -8.80 -4.45
CA HIS A 117 0.25 -8.69 -4.60
C HIS A 117 -0.37 -8.14 -3.32
N GLY A 118 -1.20 -7.13 -3.45
CA GLY A 118 -1.82 -6.48 -2.31
C GLY A 118 -3.05 -5.67 -2.66
N ILE A 119 -3.71 -5.18 -1.62
CA ILE A 119 -4.79 -4.20 -1.73
C ILE A 119 -4.31 -2.88 -1.16
N THR A 120 -4.61 -1.79 -1.86
CA THR A 120 -4.45 -0.42 -1.38
C THR A 120 -5.83 0.24 -1.32
N ILE A 121 -6.19 0.79 -0.17
CA ILE A 121 -7.33 1.69 -0.02
C ILE A 121 -6.78 3.10 0.10
N LEU A 122 -7.23 3.99 -0.78
CA LEU A 122 -6.86 5.40 -0.79
C LEU A 122 -8.05 6.23 -0.33
N ILE A 123 -7.84 7.11 0.63
CA ILE A 123 -8.84 8.04 1.14
C ILE A 123 -8.28 9.45 1.01
N ASP A 124 -8.87 10.23 0.10
CA ASP A 124 -8.59 11.67 -0.02
C ASP A 124 -9.43 12.41 1.02
N THR A 125 -8.80 12.79 2.13
CA THR A 125 -9.48 13.39 3.29
C THR A 125 -10.12 14.74 2.98
N GLU A 126 -9.69 15.43 1.92
CA GLU A 126 -10.33 16.68 1.47
C GLU A 126 -11.63 16.45 0.68
N HIS A 127 -11.70 15.32 -0.05
CA HIS A 127 -12.81 15.01 -0.96
C HIS A 127 -13.72 13.88 -0.44
N ALA A 128 -13.26 13.09 0.54
CA ALA A 128 -14.09 12.11 1.20
C ALA A 128 -15.16 12.80 2.05
N GLU A 129 -16.31 12.15 2.17
CA GLU A 129 -17.34 12.62 3.10
C GLU A 129 -16.78 12.62 4.53
N LYS A 130 -17.09 13.67 5.30
CA LYS A 130 -16.62 13.81 6.69
C LYS A 130 -17.00 12.63 7.58
N CYS A 131 -18.13 11.99 7.25
CA CYS A 131 -18.57 10.76 7.89
C CYS A 131 -19.02 9.76 6.83
N LEU A 132 -18.27 8.65 6.68
CA LEU A 132 -18.58 7.59 5.71
C LEU A 132 -19.70 6.65 6.21
N SER A 133 -20.06 6.72 7.48
CA SER A 133 -21.07 5.87 8.12
C SER A 133 -22.43 6.53 8.30
N CYS A 134 -22.79 7.49 7.46
CA CYS A 134 -24.05 8.24 7.60
C CYS A 134 -25.34 7.38 7.62
N LEU A 135 -25.26 6.13 7.13
CA LEU A 135 -26.35 5.15 7.23
C LEU A 135 -26.39 4.41 8.58
N LEU A 136 -25.35 4.54 9.39
CA LEU A 136 -25.22 3.88 10.70
C LEU A 136 -25.45 4.93 11.79
N ALA A 137 -26.67 5.44 11.92
CA ALA A 137 -27.02 6.46 12.92
C ALA A 137 -26.28 6.21 14.25
N ASP A 138 -25.77 7.23 14.88
CA ASP A 138 -24.98 7.19 16.14
C ASP A 138 -23.57 6.57 16.05
N VAL A 139 -23.10 6.19 14.86
CA VAL A 139 -21.73 5.70 14.64
C VAL A 139 -21.00 6.63 13.70
N GLU A 140 -19.89 7.19 14.15
CA GLU A 140 -19.07 8.11 13.35
C GLU A 140 -17.78 7.41 12.90
N VAL A 141 -17.53 7.42 11.58
CA VAL A 141 -16.27 6.96 10.97
C VAL A 141 -15.72 8.14 10.14
N ALA A 142 -14.82 8.88 10.77
CA ALA A 142 -14.22 10.07 10.18
C ALA A 142 -12.80 9.77 9.66
N PRO A 143 -12.51 9.90 8.35
CA PRO A 143 -11.20 9.68 7.77
C PRO A 143 -10.09 10.52 8.41
N ASP A 144 -10.38 11.76 8.77
CA ASP A 144 -9.42 12.65 9.42
C ASP A 144 -9.00 12.16 10.80
N GLU A 145 -9.94 11.62 11.58
CA GLU A 145 -9.63 11.06 12.90
C GLU A 145 -8.79 9.79 12.79
N LEU A 146 -9.06 8.93 11.81
CA LEU A 146 -8.22 7.76 11.51
C LEU A 146 -6.80 8.19 11.10
N SER A 147 -6.69 9.21 10.26
CA SER A 147 -5.41 9.76 9.85
C SER A 147 -4.61 10.27 11.04
N LYS A 148 -5.22 11.03 11.95
CA LYS A 148 -4.56 11.52 13.18
C LYS A 148 -4.18 10.37 14.10
N LYS A 149 -5.08 9.39 14.29
CA LYS A 149 -4.91 8.26 15.18
C LYS A 149 -3.74 7.35 14.78
N PHE A 150 -3.62 7.02 13.50
CA PHE A 150 -2.61 6.06 13.02
C PHE A 150 -1.34 6.71 12.48
N CYS A 151 -1.44 7.92 11.99
CA CYS A 151 -0.28 8.57 11.37
C CYS A 151 0.45 9.53 12.30
N GLY A 152 -0.22 10.12 13.32
CA GLY A 152 0.39 11.04 14.26
C GLY A 152 1.33 12.05 13.60
N GLU A 153 2.48 12.29 14.23
CA GLU A 153 3.58 13.13 13.68
C GLU A 153 4.41 12.37 12.64
N ASP A 154 4.40 11.04 12.68
CA ASP A 154 5.31 10.18 11.94
C ASP A 154 4.80 9.82 10.54
N GLY A 155 3.50 9.87 10.35
CA GLY A 155 2.86 9.67 9.07
C GLY A 155 2.65 8.20 8.65
N CYS A 156 3.05 7.19 9.46
CA CYS A 156 2.87 5.78 9.13
C CYS A 156 2.67 4.89 10.36
N TYR A 157 1.81 3.89 10.21
CA TYR A 157 1.57 2.80 11.15
C TYR A 157 1.69 1.46 10.41
N ILE A 158 2.38 0.49 10.97
CA ILE A 158 2.58 -0.83 10.37
C ILE A 158 2.32 -1.90 11.43
N ALA A 159 1.49 -2.90 11.10
CA ALA A 159 1.17 -3.99 12.02
C ALA A 159 0.84 -5.31 11.28
N ARG A 160 0.91 -6.42 12.00
CA ARG A 160 0.33 -7.68 11.59
C ARG A 160 -1.19 -7.60 11.65
N SER A 161 -1.89 -8.04 10.59
CA SER A 161 -3.34 -8.08 10.59
C SER A 161 -3.86 -9.04 11.65
N LYS A 162 -4.72 -8.53 12.54
CA LYS A 162 -5.50 -9.39 13.44
C LYS A 162 -6.50 -10.24 12.65
N PRO A 163 -6.96 -11.37 13.18
CA PRO A 163 -7.85 -12.28 12.47
C PRO A 163 -9.08 -11.62 11.81
N TYR A 164 -9.69 -10.65 12.48
CA TYR A 164 -10.85 -9.93 11.94
C TYR A 164 -10.49 -8.99 10.78
N ILE A 165 -9.33 -8.31 10.83
CA ILE A 165 -8.82 -7.47 9.73
C ILE A 165 -8.37 -8.36 8.56
N ALA A 166 -7.63 -9.44 8.85
CA ALA A 166 -7.22 -10.41 7.85
C ALA A 166 -8.41 -11.04 7.12
N HIS A 167 -9.50 -11.31 7.84
CA HIS A 167 -10.75 -11.80 7.26
C HIS A 167 -11.35 -10.83 6.25
N ILE A 168 -11.44 -9.54 6.59
CA ILE A 168 -11.97 -8.50 5.69
C ILE A 168 -11.16 -8.47 4.39
N PHE A 169 -9.83 -8.43 4.48
CA PHE A 169 -8.98 -8.43 3.28
C PHE A 169 -9.10 -9.73 2.49
N SER A 170 -9.19 -10.89 3.14
CA SER A 170 -9.35 -12.17 2.43
C SER A 170 -10.62 -12.23 1.61
N GLU A 171 -11.72 -11.67 2.12
CA GLU A 171 -12.99 -11.60 1.41
C GLU A 171 -12.94 -10.62 0.22
N LEU A 172 -12.20 -9.51 0.34
CA LEU A 172 -12.04 -8.56 -0.75
C LEU A 172 -11.37 -9.19 -1.98
N TYR A 173 -10.52 -10.20 -1.83
CA TYR A 173 -9.88 -10.89 -2.96
C TYR A 173 -10.79 -11.86 -3.73
N SER A 174 -11.96 -12.23 -3.20
CA SER A 174 -12.84 -13.27 -3.77
C SER A 174 -14.27 -12.80 -4.02
N VAL A 175 -14.47 -11.52 -4.31
CA VAL A 175 -15.81 -10.92 -4.48
C VAL A 175 -16.39 -11.26 -5.84
N PRO A 176 -17.61 -11.85 -5.91
CA PRO A 176 -18.32 -12.04 -7.17
C PRO A 176 -18.63 -10.69 -7.86
N GLU A 177 -18.44 -10.63 -9.19
CA GLU A 177 -18.66 -9.40 -9.98
C GLU A 177 -20.06 -8.81 -9.77
N SER A 178 -21.10 -9.66 -9.68
CA SER A 178 -22.49 -9.20 -9.57
C SER A 178 -22.80 -8.36 -8.33
N ILE A 179 -22.00 -8.47 -7.26
CA ILE A 179 -22.21 -7.75 -6.00
C ILE A 179 -21.03 -6.82 -5.65
N LYS A 180 -19.97 -6.83 -6.44
CA LYS A 180 -18.68 -6.21 -6.15
C LYS A 180 -18.80 -4.75 -5.70
N LYS A 181 -19.59 -3.95 -6.43
CA LYS A 181 -19.74 -2.52 -6.14
C LYS A 181 -20.35 -2.24 -4.75
N GLY A 182 -21.36 -3.00 -4.35
CA GLY A 182 -21.96 -2.88 -3.01
C GLY A 182 -21.08 -3.49 -1.93
N TYR A 183 -20.47 -4.64 -2.26
CA TYR A 183 -19.63 -5.38 -1.32
C TYR A 183 -18.39 -4.58 -0.88
N PHE A 184 -17.71 -3.91 -1.81
CA PHE A 184 -16.59 -3.04 -1.49
C PHE A 184 -16.97 -1.92 -0.52
N LYS A 185 -18.15 -1.31 -0.70
CA LYS A 185 -18.65 -0.29 0.23
C LYS A 185 -18.82 -0.83 1.64
N VAL A 186 -19.45 -1.99 1.77
CA VAL A 186 -19.66 -2.65 3.08
C VAL A 186 -18.32 -3.01 3.73
N LYS A 187 -17.40 -3.61 2.98
CA LYS A 187 -16.11 -4.05 3.51
C LYS A 187 -15.18 -2.90 3.89
N ILE A 188 -15.19 -1.83 3.14
CA ILE A 188 -14.45 -0.61 3.52
C ILE A 188 -15.02 -0.02 4.80
N LEU A 189 -16.34 0.11 4.93
CA LEU A 189 -16.95 0.58 6.18
C LEU A 189 -16.63 -0.32 7.35
N GLU A 190 -16.72 -1.65 7.18
CA GLU A 190 -16.35 -2.63 8.21
C GLU A 190 -14.90 -2.45 8.65
N LEU A 191 -13.96 -2.34 7.70
CA LEU A 191 -12.54 -2.11 8.01
C LEU A 191 -12.34 -0.82 8.81
N LEU A 192 -12.94 0.28 8.35
CA LEU A 192 -12.79 1.58 9.00
C LEU A 192 -13.41 1.60 10.41
N LEU A 193 -14.52 0.87 10.63
CA LEU A 193 -15.11 0.67 11.96
C LEU A 193 -14.13 -0.07 12.89
N TYR A 194 -13.52 -1.15 12.45
CA TYR A 194 -12.51 -1.84 13.25
C TYR A 194 -11.31 -0.97 13.55
N LEU A 195 -10.81 -0.22 12.57
CA LEU A 195 -9.70 0.71 12.75
C LEU A 195 -10.07 1.84 13.72
N SER A 196 -11.32 2.34 13.70
CA SER A 196 -11.75 3.38 14.65
C SER A 196 -11.74 2.90 16.10
N GLY A 197 -12.04 1.62 16.35
CA GLY A 197 -11.99 0.99 17.67
C GLY A 197 -10.63 0.45 18.09
N MET A 198 -9.63 0.42 17.22
CA MET A 198 -8.29 -0.14 17.46
C MET A 198 -7.38 0.87 18.19
N GLU A 199 -6.55 0.43 19.12
CA GLU A 199 -5.56 1.28 19.81
C GLU A 199 -4.16 1.01 19.23
N PRO A 200 -3.56 1.97 18.48
CA PRO A 200 -2.28 1.76 17.77
C PRO A 200 -1.10 1.43 18.67
N GLU A 201 -1.05 2.01 19.87
CA GLU A 201 0.11 1.92 20.78
C GLU A 201 0.43 0.50 21.26
N ASN A 202 -0.56 -0.39 21.22
CA ASN A 202 -0.42 -1.77 21.71
C ASN A 202 0.07 -2.74 20.63
N GLU A 203 0.29 -2.30 19.38
CA GLU A 203 0.36 -3.23 18.25
C GLU A 203 1.62 -3.12 17.37
N THR A 204 2.43 -2.07 17.53
CA THR A 204 3.65 -1.85 16.72
C THR A 204 4.85 -2.72 17.11
N ALA A 205 4.75 -3.49 18.18
CA ALA A 205 5.90 -4.20 18.78
C ALA A 205 6.43 -5.40 17.96
N GLU A 206 5.73 -5.86 16.91
CA GLU A 206 6.10 -7.09 16.22
C GLU A 206 6.84 -6.89 14.88
N ILE A 207 6.84 -5.69 14.31
CA ILE A 207 7.49 -5.44 13.02
C ILE A 207 8.87 -4.86 13.23
N LYS A 208 9.87 -5.59 12.74
CA LYS A 208 11.28 -5.20 12.90
C LYS A 208 11.63 -4.05 11.96
N ALA A 209 12.19 -2.99 12.53
CA ALA A 209 12.80 -1.88 11.83
C ALA A 209 14.26 -2.18 11.47
N TYR A 210 14.71 -1.64 10.33
CA TYR A 210 16.09 -1.75 9.85
C TYR A 210 16.63 -0.36 9.55
N SER A 211 17.89 -0.11 9.88
CA SER A 211 18.54 1.14 9.52
C SER A 211 18.81 1.21 8.01
N GLN A 212 19.04 2.42 7.50
CA GLN A 212 19.42 2.62 6.10
C GLN A 212 20.66 1.79 5.74
N SER A 213 21.69 1.79 6.58
CA SER A 213 22.93 1.03 6.33
C SER A 213 22.69 -0.48 6.27
N GLN A 214 21.84 -1.03 7.13
CA GLN A 214 21.47 -2.44 7.10
C GLN A 214 20.69 -2.79 5.82
N THR A 215 19.81 -1.91 5.39
CA THR A 215 19.01 -2.09 4.18
C THR A 215 19.86 -1.99 2.92
N GLU A 216 20.75 -1.01 2.84
CA GLU A 216 21.69 -0.85 1.71
C GLU A 216 22.65 -2.02 1.61
N LEU A 217 23.20 -2.48 2.74
CA LEU A 217 24.04 -3.69 2.77
C LEU A 217 23.28 -4.92 2.28
N ALA A 218 22.06 -5.14 2.76
CA ALA A 218 21.23 -6.26 2.32
C ALA A 218 20.94 -6.20 0.81
N LYS A 219 20.63 -5.01 0.28
CA LYS A 219 20.41 -4.78 -1.16
C LYS A 219 21.68 -5.06 -1.98
N SER A 220 22.86 -4.63 -1.50
CA SER A 220 24.17 -4.89 -2.15
C SER A 220 24.45 -6.38 -2.22
N VAL A 221 24.25 -7.08 -1.10
CA VAL A 221 24.45 -8.54 -1.03
C VAL A 221 23.48 -9.27 -1.95
N CYS A 222 22.20 -8.91 -1.94
CA CYS A 222 21.21 -9.50 -2.85
C CYS A 222 21.58 -9.29 -4.32
N LYS A 223 22.01 -8.08 -4.68
CA LYS A 223 22.48 -7.78 -6.04
C LYS A 223 23.67 -8.64 -6.42
N TYR A 224 24.72 -8.70 -5.57
CA TYR A 224 25.89 -9.51 -5.80
C TYR A 224 25.54 -10.99 -6.01
N LEU A 225 24.69 -11.56 -5.14
CA LEU A 225 24.22 -12.94 -5.27
C LEU A 225 23.47 -13.19 -6.58
N THR A 226 22.64 -12.24 -7.01
CA THR A 226 21.90 -12.36 -8.27
C THR A 226 22.80 -12.30 -9.49
N GLU A 227 23.82 -11.44 -9.47
CA GLU A 227 24.79 -11.31 -10.55
C GLU A 227 25.77 -12.50 -10.66
N HIS A 228 25.92 -13.30 -9.61
CA HIS A 228 26.87 -14.43 -9.50
C HIS A 228 26.19 -15.76 -9.18
N MET A 229 24.92 -15.95 -9.62
CA MET A 229 24.13 -17.16 -9.29
C MET A 229 24.76 -18.48 -9.75
N ASP A 230 25.60 -18.44 -10.80
CA ASP A 230 26.30 -19.60 -11.33
C ASP A 230 27.65 -19.89 -10.63
N ASP A 231 28.09 -19.00 -9.74
CA ASP A 231 29.37 -19.11 -9.05
C ASP A 231 29.22 -19.77 -7.67
N ARG A 232 30.31 -20.40 -7.21
CA ARG A 232 30.41 -20.87 -5.81
C ARG A 232 30.79 -19.71 -4.90
N ILE A 233 29.79 -19.02 -4.34
CA ILE A 233 29.97 -17.90 -3.44
C ILE A 233 30.24 -18.38 -2.02
N THR A 234 31.27 -17.81 -1.38
CA THR A 234 31.63 -18.08 0.02
C THR A 234 31.20 -16.96 0.94
N LEU A 235 31.00 -17.26 2.23
CA LEU A 235 30.67 -16.22 3.23
C LEU A 235 31.76 -15.13 3.33
N ALA A 236 33.03 -15.48 3.11
CA ALA A 236 34.12 -14.52 3.09
C ALA A 236 33.95 -13.48 1.97
N GLN A 237 33.58 -13.91 0.77
CA GLN A 237 33.30 -12.99 -0.35
C GLN A 237 32.10 -12.07 -0.08
N ILE A 238 31.08 -12.55 0.63
CA ILE A 238 29.93 -11.74 1.03
C ILE A 238 30.31 -10.75 2.12
N SER A 239 31.23 -11.11 3.03
CA SER A 239 31.64 -10.22 4.13
C SER A 239 32.54 -9.06 3.67
N ASP A 240 33.06 -9.12 2.46
CA ASP A 240 33.91 -8.07 1.86
C ASP A 240 33.10 -7.03 1.06
N ILE A 241 31.75 -7.20 0.99
CA ILE A 241 30.80 -6.26 0.37
C ILE A 241 30.38 -5.18 1.36
#